data_24298d0c2ab55d5218f43ec489c001e4
#
_entry.id   24298d0c2ab55d5218f43ec489c001e4
#
_cell.length_a   1.000
_cell.length_b   1.000
_cell.length_c   1.000
_cell.angle_alpha   90.00
_cell.angle_beta   90.00
_cell.angle_gamma   90.00
#
_symmetry.space_group_name_H-M   'P 1'
#
loop_
_entity.id
_entity.type
_entity.pdbx_description
1 polymer ?
#
loop_
_entity_poly.entity_id
_entity_poly.type
_entity_poly.pdbx_seq_one_letter_code
_entity_poly.pdbx_strand_id
1 'polypeptide(L)'
;MHLSLVRANQPGPLSDGSASFNASAADALNTWNQYLAHMQFRPVIGSLLPAADGDADTSVLFANTVYGKPFGDRVLAVTYTNSRNKVLTEADVTFNNALDWDSYSGPRRTEYDFHRVALHEFGHVFGLDHPDQNHPDVGYVAPKPPPIAIMNSTITSTDTLQPDDISGAHALYDNGPAYLAANPAPTLVNLSTRAFVGTGANVLIGGFIVQGSQPATVILRGIGHSLATQGIARPLTDPMIELRNASNVLLASSDDWIDGANSETIASYGLDPSNSRESAIFQTLSPGSYTVVLRAFDNGDGDLTGTGVVELYDLHTTGGRAGNISSRGQILTGDDIMVAGFISGGGVSKELVVRGIGPSLQATGVANPLPNPTLELRDASGNLVRQNDDWRTDPEAAAVQRSGLAPKDDLEAAIHVTIGGGLYTAILRGANDTTGVGLVEVYDLSPAP
;
A
#
# COMPACT_ATOMS: atom_id res chain seq x y z
N MET A 1 -17.80 13.14 -5.01
CA MET A 1 -18.50 13.39 -3.74
C MET A 1 -18.44 14.86 -3.43
N HIS A 2 -19.57 15.51 -3.28
CA HIS A 2 -19.70 16.95 -3.13
C HIS A 2 -19.74 17.33 -1.64
N LEU A 3 -18.72 18.04 -1.14
CA LEU A 3 -18.60 18.42 0.26
C LEU A 3 -19.11 19.87 0.46
N SER A 4 -20.23 20.03 1.18
CA SER A 4 -20.85 21.32 1.52
C SER A 4 -21.06 21.44 3.04
N LEU A 5 -20.00 21.21 3.81
CA LEU A 5 -20.02 21.16 5.28
C LEU A 5 -19.74 22.55 5.88
N VAL A 6 -20.72 23.44 5.74
CA VAL A 6 -20.65 24.80 6.26
C VAL A 6 -21.62 24.99 7.42
N ARG A 7 -21.15 25.54 8.53
CA ARG A 7 -21.97 25.92 9.70
C ARG A 7 -21.83 27.41 9.99
N ALA A 8 -22.92 28.04 10.37
CA ALA A 8 -22.96 29.50 10.62
C ALA A 8 -21.97 29.96 11.70
N ASN A 9 -21.66 29.11 12.68
CA ASN A 9 -20.76 29.40 13.81
C ASN A 9 -19.56 28.41 13.82
N GLN A 10 -18.99 28.16 12.66
CA GLN A 10 -17.81 27.31 12.62
C GLN A 10 -16.67 27.96 13.41
N PRO A 11 -16.14 27.34 14.47
CA PRO A 11 -14.92 27.81 15.11
C PRO A 11 -13.77 27.85 14.08
N GLY A 12 -12.66 28.45 14.42
CA GLY A 12 -11.43 28.43 13.62
C GLY A 12 -10.97 26.98 13.31
N PRO A 13 -9.68 26.73 13.12
CA PRO A 13 -9.20 25.39 12.87
C PRO A 13 -9.72 24.40 13.91
N LEU A 14 -10.13 23.19 13.46
CA LEU A 14 -10.62 22.13 14.32
C LEU A 14 -9.48 21.58 15.19
N SER A 15 -9.82 20.84 16.23
CA SER A 15 -8.82 20.36 17.22
C SER A 15 -7.78 19.38 16.66
N ASP A 16 -8.07 18.71 15.52
CA ASP A 16 -7.12 17.88 14.78
C ASP A 16 -6.19 18.68 13.85
N GLY A 17 -6.38 20.00 13.76
CA GLY A 17 -5.64 20.88 12.85
C GLY A 17 -6.31 21.11 11.51
N SER A 18 -7.39 20.42 11.20
CA SER A 18 -8.16 20.62 9.95
C SER A 18 -8.70 22.05 9.85
N ALA A 19 -8.52 22.69 8.70
CA ALA A 19 -8.94 24.06 8.47
C ALA A 19 -10.48 24.22 8.47
N SER A 20 -11.23 23.15 8.25
CA SER A 20 -12.69 23.13 8.20
C SER A 20 -13.24 21.69 8.25
N PHE A 21 -14.56 21.55 8.46
CA PHE A 21 -15.22 20.24 8.33
C PHE A 21 -15.11 19.65 6.92
N ASN A 22 -15.05 20.45 5.87
CA ASN A 22 -14.77 19.97 4.52
C ASN A 22 -13.36 19.37 4.40
N ALA A 23 -12.37 19.98 5.05
CA ALA A 23 -11.01 19.44 5.05
C ALA A 23 -10.94 18.12 5.83
N SER A 24 -11.56 18.05 7.01
CA SER A 24 -11.65 16.81 7.80
C SER A 24 -12.41 15.70 7.06
N ALA A 25 -13.51 16.02 6.36
CA ALA A 25 -14.22 15.05 5.52
C ALA A 25 -13.36 14.56 4.34
N ALA A 26 -12.61 15.45 3.71
CA ALA A 26 -11.70 15.07 2.63
C ALA A 26 -10.59 14.11 3.14
N ASP A 27 -10.09 14.34 4.36
CA ASP A 27 -9.14 13.46 5.01
C ASP A 27 -9.74 12.09 5.32
N ALA A 28 -10.97 12.02 5.85
CA ALA A 28 -11.68 10.77 6.07
C ALA A 28 -11.89 9.96 4.76
N LEU A 29 -12.21 10.64 3.65
CA LEU A 29 -12.28 10.01 2.33
C LEU A 29 -10.92 9.49 1.86
N ASN A 30 -9.87 10.28 2.06
CA ASN A 30 -8.51 9.87 1.71
C ASN A 30 -8.06 8.68 2.54
N THR A 31 -8.45 8.60 3.81
CA THR A 31 -8.18 7.45 4.67
C THR A 31 -8.79 6.16 4.09
N TRP A 32 -10.03 6.18 3.63
CA TRP A 32 -10.62 5.05 2.91
C TRP A 32 -9.91 4.76 1.58
N ASN A 33 -9.58 5.78 0.82
CA ASN A 33 -8.89 5.65 -0.47
C ASN A 33 -7.55 4.90 -0.37
N GLN A 34 -6.87 4.94 0.79
CA GLN A 34 -5.63 4.18 1.02
C GLN A 34 -5.84 2.66 0.93
N TYR A 35 -7.05 2.19 1.23
CA TYR A 35 -7.40 0.76 1.25
C TYR A 35 -8.22 0.32 0.03
N LEU A 36 -8.58 1.25 -0.87
CA LEU A 36 -9.40 0.97 -2.06
C LEU A 36 -8.54 1.06 -3.33
N ALA A 37 -8.08 -0.07 -3.83
CA ALA A 37 -7.24 -0.13 -5.02
C ALA A 37 -7.99 0.29 -6.32
N HIS A 38 -9.30 0.03 -6.37
CA HIS A 38 -10.07 0.04 -7.60
C HIS A 38 -11.16 1.11 -7.66
N MET A 39 -11.47 1.73 -6.55
CA MET A 39 -12.39 2.85 -6.46
C MET A 39 -11.74 3.95 -5.64
N GLN A 40 -11.79 5.18 -6.15
CA GLN A 40 -11.24 6.33 -5.46
C GLN A 40 -12.29 7.42 -5.36
N PHE A 41 -12.51 7.93 -4.16
CA PHE A 41 -13.36 9.10 -3.96
C PHE A 41 -12.57 10.37 -4.21
N ARG A 42 -13.17 11.26 -4.99
CA ARG A 42 -12.62 12.60 -5.22
C ARG A 42 -13.52 13.62 -4.53
N PRO A 43 -13.08 14.27 -3.44
CA PRO A 43 -13.84 15.31 -2.80
C PRO A 43 -13.89 16.57 -3.69
N VAL A 44 -15.10 17.11 -3.89
CA VAL A 44 -15.33 18.42 -4.51
C VAL A 44 -15.72 19.36 -3.38
N ILE A 45 -14.76 20.15 -2.89
CA ILE A 45 -14.94 21.03 -1.73
C ILE A 45 -15.68 22.30 -2.14
N GLY A 46 -16.64 22.73 -1.29
CA GLY A 46 -17.41 23.96 -1.49
C GLY A 46 -18.42 23.86 -2.63
N SER A 47 -18.91 22.65 -2.91
CA SER A 47 -20.00 22.44 -3.86
C SER A 47 -21.23 23.26 -3.45
N LEU A 48 -21.86 23.90 -4.43
CA LEU A 48 -23.12 24.59 -4.28
C LEU A 48 -24.32 23.75 -4.73
N LEU A 49 -24.09 22.48 -5.10
CA LEU A 49 -25.17 21.59 -5.48
C LEU A 49 -26.03 21.27 -4.25
N PRO A 50 -27.36 21.48 -4.33
CA PRO A 50 -28.25 21.06 -3.26
C PRO A 50 -28.27 19.52 -3.21
N ALA A 51 -28.27 18.95 -2.02
CA ALA A 51 -28.56 17.53 -1.88
C ALA A 51 -30.06 17.30 -2.14
N ALA A 52 -30.38 16.41 -3.06
CA ALA A 52 -31.75 16.02 -3.37
C ALA A 52 -31.83 14.51 -3.60
N ASP A 53 -32.83 13.87 -3.00
CA ASP A 53 -33.04 12.44 -3.16
C ASP A 53 -33.29 12.06 -4.65
N GLY A 54 -32.46 11.21 -5.19
CA GLY A 54 -32.58 10.71 -6.57
C GLY A 54 -31.98 11.59 -7.64
N ASP A 55 -31.05 12.49 -7.31
CA ASP A 55 -30.35 13.35 -8.29
C ASP A 55 -29.11 12.72 -8.90
N ALA A 56 -28.73 11.52 -8.43
CA ALA A 56 -27.55 10.75 -8.83
C ALA A 56 -26.20 11.39 -8.44
N ASP A 57 -26.21 12.46 -7.66
CA ASP A 57 -25.03 13.04 -7.05
C ASP A 57 -24.82 12.48 -5.63
N THR A 58 -23.60 12.45 -5.16
CA THR A 58 -23.28 12.08 -3.77
C THR A 58 -22.87 13.34 -3.01
N SER A 59 -23.70 13.75 -2.07
CA SER A 59 -23.56 15.00 -1.33
C SER A 59 -23.31 14.76 0.15
N VAL A 60 -22.49 15.63 0.78
CA VAL A 60 -22.18 15.57 2.22
C VAL A 60 -22.41 16.95 2.82
N LEU A 61 -23.31 17.04 3.79
CA LEU A 61 -23.73 18.31 4.35
C LEU A 61 -24.15 18.24 5.82
N PHE A 62 -24.22 19.40 6.47
CA PHE A 62 -24.96 19.57 7.72
C PHE A 62 -26.39 20.01 7.44
N ALA A 63 -27.36 19.33 8.05
CA ALA A 63 -28.76 19.76 7.99
C ALA A 63 -29.52 19.49 9.31
N ASN A 64 -30.67 20.12 9.50
CA ASN A 64 -31.54 19.87 10.65
C ASN A 64 -32.52 18.73 10.43
N THR A 65 -32.62 18.24 9.19
CA THR A 65 -33.49 17.14 8.77
C THR A 65 -32.83 16.36 7.66
N VAL A 66 -33.19 15.09 7.50
CA VAL A 66 -32.83 14.22 6.36
C VAL A 66 -34.03 14.22 5.40
N TYR A 67 -33.93 14.93 4.29
CA TYR A 67 -35.02 15.11 3.32
C TYR A 67 -36.37 15.50 3.97
N GLY A 68 -36.31 16.47 4.90
CA GLY A 68 -37.51 16.99 5.61
C GLY A 68 -37.97 16.10 6.79
N LYS A 69 -37.38 14.94 7.03
CA LYS A 69 -37.64 14.12 8.20
C LYS A 69 -36.69 14.46 9.34
N PRO A 70 -37.15 14.55 10.60
CA PRO A 70 -36.27 14.80 11.73
C PRO A 70 -35.29 13.63 11.92
N PHE A 71 -34.11 13.92 12.45
CA PHE A 71 -33.20 12.87 12.92
C PHE A 71 -33.85 12.07 14.05
N GLY A 72 -33.56 10.76 14.10
CA GLY A 72 -33.94 9.92 15.23
C GLY A 72 -33.22 10.31 16.53
N ASP A 73 -33.67 9.77 17.64
CA ASP A 73 -33.04 9.99 18.92
C ASP A 73 -31.58 9.46 18.90
N ARG A 74 -30.60 10.30 19.30
CA ARG A 74 -29.17 10.02 19.32
C ARG A 74 -28.53 9.74 17.96
N VAL A 75 -29.18 10.04 16.85
CA VAL A 75 -28.61 9.90 15.52
C VAL A 75 -27.69 11.08 15.23
N LEU A 76 -26.42 10.78 14.94
CA LEU A 76 -25.37 11.76 14.69
C LEU A 76 -25.33 12.18 13.23
N ALA A 77 -25.42 11.21 12.34
CA ALA A 77 -25.48 11.40 10.90
C ALA A 77 -26.31 10.28 10.26
N VAL A 78 -26.63 10.43 9.02
CA VAL A 78 -27.36 9.40 8.22
C VAL A 78 -26.76 9.38 6.82
N THR A 79 -26.42 8.21 6.36
CA THR A 79 -26.13 7.95 4.96
C THR A 79 -27.37 7.37 4.30
N TYR A 80 -27.92 8.08 3.32
CA TYR A 80 -29.06 7.64 2.53
C TYR A 80 -28.58 7.14 1.17
N THR A 81 -28.89 5.89 0.82
CA THR A 81 -28.39 5.25 -0.38
C THR A 81 -29.51 4.90 -1.34
N ASN A 82 -29.31 5.19 -2.61
CA ASN A 82 -30.15 4.72 -3.71
C ASN A 82 -29.39 3.66 -4.51
N SER A 83 -30.06 2.57 -4.83
CA SER A 83 -29.47 1.49 -5.62
C SER A 83 -30.40 1.02 -6.74
N ARG A 84 -29.83 0.63 -7.86
CA ARG A 84 -30.56 0.02 -8.99
C ARG A 84 -29.82 -1.25 -9.43
N ASN A 85 -30.55 -2.35 -9.46
CA ASN A 85 -29.99 -3.67 -9.79
C ASN A 85 -28.77 -4.05 -8.94
N LYS A 86 -28.82 -3.76 -7.64
CA LYS A 86 -27.72 -3.98 -6.67
C LYS A 86 -26.46 -3.13 -6.96
N VAL A 87 -26.57 -2.11 -7.77
CA VAL A 87 -25.50 -1.11 -7.98
C VAL A 87 -25.93 0.16 -7.28
N LEU A 88 -25.07 0.65 -6.41
CA LEU A 88 -25.27 1.94 -5.73
C LEU A 88 -25.22 3.03 -6.80
N THR A 89 -26.25 3.87 -6.84
CA THR A 89 -26.34 4.96 -7.81
C THR A 89 -26.18 6.34 -7.18
N GLU A 90 -26.38 6.42 -5.86
CA GLU A 90 -26.31 7.65 -5.09
C GLU A 90 -26.10 7.33 -3.60
N ALA A 91 -25.39 8.18 -2.88
CA ALA A 91 -25.23 8.04 -1.43
C ALA A 91 -25.02 9.39 -0.77
N ASP A 92 -26.05 9.97 -0.19
CA ASP A 92 -25.98 11.26 0.50
C ASP A 92 -25.71 11.09 1.99
N VAL A 93 -24.83 11.91 2.53
CA VAL A 93 -24.47 11.92 3.95
C VAL A 93 -24.94 13.21 4.59
N THR A 94 -25.84 13.11 5.56
CA THR A 94 -26.35 14.25 6.31
C THR A 94 -25.94 14.19 7.77
N PHE A 95 -25.10 15.14 8.20
CA PHE A 95 -24.71 15.30 9.59
C PHE A 95 -25.74 16.15 10.35
N ASN A 96 -26.11 15.73 11.56
CA ASN A 96 -27.07 16.43 12.39
C ASN A 96 -26.53 17.78 12.88
N ASN A 97 -27.05 18.88 12.30
CA ASN A 97 -26.60 20.22 12.58
C ASN A 97 -26.98 20.73 13.99
N ALA A 98 -27.86 20.02 14.70
CA ALA A 98 -28.27 20.41 16.07
C ALA A 98 -27.25 19.98 17.13
N LEU A 99 -26.23 19.21 16.76
CA LEU A 99 -25.22 18.70 17.67
C LEU A 99 -23.95 19.56 17.67
N ASP A 100 -23.18 19.46 18.75
CA ASP A 100 -21.88 20.11 18.84
C ASP A 100 -20.79 19.21 18.25
N TRP A 101 -20.08 19.75 17.26
CA TRP A 101 -19.07 19.05 16.50
C TRP A 101 -17.70 19.71 16.62
N ASP A 102 -16.69 18.89 16.76
CA ASP A 102 -15.28 19.21 16.55
C ASP A 102 -14.65 18.05 15.75
N SER A 103 -13.41 18.16 15.32
CA SER A 103 -12.65 17.07 14.75
C SER A 103 -11.40 16.86 15.60
N TYR A 104 -11.23 15.65 16.12
CA TYR A 104 -10.11 15.31 17.03
C TYR A 104 -9.82 13.82 16.97
N SER A 105 -8.67 13.40 17.45
CA SER A 105 -8.31 11.99 17.62
C SER A 105 -8.26 11.60 19.12
N GLY A 106 -8.32 10.27 19.38
CA GLY A 106 -8.21 9.71 20.71
C GLY A 106 -9.53 9.63 21.50
N PRO A 107 -9.49 9.75 22.82
CA PRO A 107 -10.67 9.52 23.67
C PRO A 107 -11.83 10.47 23.37
N ARG A 108 -13.06 9.95 23.49
CA ARG A 108 -14.28 10.74 23.30
C ARG A 108 -14.34 11.93 24.26
N ARG A 109 -14.81 13.08 23.71
CA ARG A 109 -15.02 14.35 24.41
C ARG A 109 -16.52 14.66 24.55
N THR A 110 -16.85 15.87 24.98
CA THR A 110 -18.23 16.37 25.06
C THR A 110 -18.80 16.62 23.66
N GLU A 111 -17.98 17.22 22.78
CA GLU A 111 -18.28 17.41 21.38
C GLU A 111 -18.17 16.06 20.62
N TYR A 112 -18.97 15.87 19.61
CA TYR A 112 -18.85 14.70 18.73
C TYR A 112 -17.68 14.88 17.77
N ASP A 113 -16.89 13.82 17.60
CA ASP A 113 -15.77 13.80 16.69
C ASP A 113 -16.28 13.61 15.26
N PHE A 114 -16.20 14.69 14.48
CA PHE A 114 -16.68 14.73 13.11
C PHE A 114 -15.92 13.74 12.20
N HIS A 115 -14.58 13.70 12.30
CA HIS A 115 -13.75 12.81 11.46
C HIS A 115 -14.11 11.34 11.67
N ARG A 116 -14.28 10.94 12.93
CA ARG A 116 -14.68 9.57 13.29
C ARG A 116 -16.05 9.21 12.72
N VAL A 117 -17.03 10.10 12.84
CA VAL A 117 -18.37 9.89 12.27
C VAL A 117 -18.31 9.91 10.74
N ALA A 118 -17.47 10.77 10.14
CA ALA A 118 -17.28 10.80 8.69
C ALA A 118 -16.67 9.49 8.17
N LEU A 119 -15.68 8.93 8.87
CA LEU A 119 -15.15 7.59 8.52
C LEU A 119 -16.25 6.53 8.52
N HIS A 120 -17.13 6.52 9.53
CA HIS A 120 -18.27 5.59 9.63
C HIS A 120 -19.26 5.79 8.47
N GLU A 121 -19.76 7.00 8.29
CA GLU A 121 -20.77 7.29 7.26
C GLU A 121 -20.23 7.04 5.85
N PHE A 122 -18.96 7.33 5.62
CA PHE A 122 -18.33 7.03 4.32
C PHE A 122 -18.20 5.52 4.08
N GLY A 123 -18.10 4.70 5.10
CA GLY A 123 -18.23 3.25 4.97
C GLY A 123 -19.58 2.84 4.39
N HIS A 124 -20.67 3.48 4.81
CA HIS A 124 -22.00 3.26 4.22
C HIS A 124 -22.09 3.75 2.78
N VAL A 125 -21.40 4.82 2.41
CA VAL A 125 -21.28 5.27 1.01
C VAL A 125 -20.64 4.20 0.14
N PHE A 126 -19.75 3.38 0.69
CA PHE A 126 -19.19 2.22 0.01
C PHE A 126 -20.12 1.01 -0.05
N GLY A 127 -21.19 1.00 0.72
CA GLY A 127 -22.09 -0.13 0.85
C GLY A 127 -21.76 -1.08 1.98
N LEU A 128 -20.89 -0.68 2.92
CA LEU A 128 -20.69 -1.42 4.17
C LEU A 128 -21.88 -1.22 5.09
N ASP A 129 -22.17 -2.24 5.87
CA ASP A 129 -23.21 -2.22 6.90
C ASP A 129 -22.59 -2.46 8.28
N HIS A 130 -23.40 -2.46 9.34
CA HIS A 130 -22.94 -2.58 10.71
C HIS A 130 -22.55 -4.02 11.06
N PRO A 131 -21.27 -4.36 11.32
CA PRO A 131 -20.88 -5.73 11.60
C PRO A 131 -21.31 -6.23 12.98
N ASP A 132 -21.75 -5.34 13.88
CA ASP A 132 -22.30 -5.67 15.20
C ASP A 132 -23.82 -5.92 15.18
N GLN A 133 -24.49 -5.83 14.03
CA GLN A 133 -25.91 -6.08 13.85
C GLN A 133 -26.16 -7.33 12.98
N ASN A 134 -27.34 -7.96 13.19
CA ASN A 134 -27.77 -9.06 12.33
C ASN A 134 -28.42 -8.51 11.05
N HIS A 135 -28.06 -9.08 9.91
CA HIS A 135 -28.63 -8.77 8.60
C HIS A 135 -29.25 -10.02 7.99
N PRO A 136 -30.49 -10.40 8.41
CA PRO A 136 -31.12 -11.65 8.04
C PRO A 136 -31.49 -11.74 6.55
N ASP A 137 -31.62 -10.60 5.87
CA ASP A 137 -31.88 -10.49 4.42
C ASP A 137 -30.71 -11.02 3.57
N VAL A 138 -29.49 -10.98 4.09
CA VAL A 138 -28.27 -11.55 3.48
C VAL A 138 -27.74 -12.76 4.26
N GLY A 139 -28.45 -13.21 5.31
CA GLY A 139 -28.07 -14.36 6.13
C GLY A 139 -26.91 -14.10 7.10
N TYR A 140 -26.59 -12.85 7.36
CA TYR A 140 -25.49 -12.50 8.28
C TYR A 140 -25.96 -12.49 9.74
N VAL A 141 -25.19 -13.14 10.59
CA VAL A 141 -25.37 -13.14 12.06
C VAL A 141 -24.12 -12.53 12.69
N ALA A 142 -24.31 -11.43 13.40
CA ALA A 142 -23.22 -10.73 14.07
C ALA A 142 -22.48 -11.64 15.06
N PRO A 143 -21.15 -11.69 15.04
CA PRO A 143 -20.35 -12.46 15.98
C PRO A 143 -20.49 -11.93 17.42
N LYS A 144 -20.22 -12.78 18.41
CA LYS A 144 -20.22 -12.38 19.82
C LYS A 144 -18.92 -12.82 20.47
N PRO A 145 -18.07 -11.90 20.94
CA PRO A 145 -18.24 -10.42 20.89
C PRO A 145 -18.19 -9.88 19.43
N PRO A 146 -18.81 -8.71 19.18
CA PRO A 146 -18.71 -8.07 17.88
C PRO A 146 -17.27 -7.65 17.58
N PRO A 147 -16.87 -7.51 16.29
CA PRO A 147 -15.54 -7.04 15.95
C PRO A 147 -15.30 -5.61 16.44
N ILE A 148 -14.05 -5.24 16.64
CA ILE A 148 -13.68 -3.83 16.77
C ILE A 148 -13.69 -3.25 15.36
N ALA A 149 -14.59 -2.31 15.09
CA ALA A 149 -14.77 -1.70 13.78
C ALA A 149 -15.23 -0.24 13.93
N ILE A 150 -14.84 0.61 12.97
CA ILE A 150 -15.41 1.96 12.86
C ILE A 150 -16.88 1.88 12.43
N MET A 151 -17.23 0.83 11.67
CA MET A 151 -18.57 0.57 11.16
C MET A 151 -19.54 -0.01 12.21
N ASN A 152 -19.16 -0.16 13.48
CA ASN A 152 -20.11 -0.57 14.52
C ASN A 152 -21.23 0.48 14.68
N SER A 153 -22.47 0.00 14.88
CA SER A 153 -23.67 0.84 15.00
C SER A 153 -23.64 1.85 16.14
N THR A 154 -22.71 1.68 17.07
CA THR A 154 -22.50 2.59 18.19
C THR A 154 -21.07 3.12 18.17
N ILE A 155 -20.93 4.44 18.16
CA ILE A 155 -19.62 5.09 18.26
C ILE A 155 -18.89 4.72 19.55
N THR A 156 -17.68 4.21 19.39
CA THR A 156 -16.76 3.85 20.46
C THR A 156 -15.59 4.85 20.55
N SER A 157 -14.50 4.50 21.21
CA SER A 157 -13.23 5.25 21.18
C SER A 157 -12.40 4.93 19.94
N THR A 158 -12.82 4.00 19.09
CA THR A 158 -12.18 3.68 17.80
C THR A 158 -12.31 4.88 16.85
N ASP A 159 -11.19 5.41 16.39
CA ASP A 159 -11.11 6.60 15.53
C ASP A 159 -10.30 6.35 14.24
N THR A 160 -9.98 5.10 13.97
CA THR A 160 -9.26 4.65 12.78
C THR A 160 -9.95 3.42 12.18
N LEU A 161 -9.76 3.20 10.89
CA LEU A 161 -10.24 1.99 10.22
C LEU A 161 -9.58 0.75 10.84
N GLN A 162 -10.38 -0.26 11.07
CA GLN A 162 -9.96 -1.53 11.66
C GLN A 162 -9.89 -2.63 10.59
N PRO A 163 -9.21 -3.76 10.85
CA PRO A 163 -9.12 -4.86 9.89
C PRO A 163 -10.45 -5.36 9.35
N ASP A 164 -11.53 -5.31 10.14
CA ASP A 164 -12.87 -5.70 9.71
C ASP A 164 -13.44 -4.73 8.67
N ASP A 165 -13.31 -3.42 8.90
CA ASP A 165 -13.74 -2.36 7.98
C ASP A 165 -13.03 -2.49 6.63
N ILE A 166 -11.71 -2.65 6.67
CA ILE A 166 -10.85 -2.79 5.49
C ILE A 166 -11.19 -4.06 4.71
N SER A 167 -11.39 -5.19 5.42
CA SER A 167 -11.77 -6.46 4.80
C SER A 167 -13.12 -6.38 4.10
N GLY A 168 -14.09 -5.69 4.72
CA GLY A 168 -15.40 -5.43 4.12
C GLY A 168 -15.30 -4.62 2.83
N ALA A 169 -14.52 -3.54 2.84
CA ALA A 169 -14.28 -2.71 1.66
C ALA A 169 -13.61 -3.50 0.52
N HIS A 170 -12.60 -4.31 0.82
CA HIS A 170 -11.96 -5.20 -0.15
C HIS A 170 -12.95 -6.23 -0.71
N ALA A 171 -13.81 -6.84 0.13
CA ALA A 171 -14.80 -7.80 -0.34
C ALA A 171 -15.79 -7.21 -1.34
N LEU A 172 -16.15 -5.94 -1.20
CA LEU A 172 -17.07 -5.25 -2.09
C LEU A 172 -16.43 -4.80 -3.41
N TYR A 173 -15.20 -4.30 -3.37
CA TYR A 173 -14.60 -3.59 -4.51
C TYR A 173 -13.38 -4.28 -5.11
N ASP A 174 -12.65 -5.08 -4.35
CA ASP A 174 -11.44 -5.73 -4.83
C ASP A 174 -11.67 -7.16 -5.35
N ASN A 175 -12.84 -7.77 -5.04
CA ASN A 175 -13.16 -9.16 -5.40
C ASN A 175 -14.31 -9.31 -6.41
N GLY A 176 -14.83 -8.23 -6.97
CA GLY A 176 -15.97 -8.28 -7.90
C GLY A 176 -15.60 -8.84 -9.29
N PRO A 177 -16.26 -9.94 -9.77
CA PRO A 177 -15.92 -10.57 -11.05
C PRO A 177 -16.04 -9.64 -12.27
N ALA A 178 -17.00 -8.72 -12.27
CA ALA A 178 -17.19 -7.78 -13.37
C ALA A 178 -16.11 -6.68 -13.44
N TYR A 179 -15.60 -6.26 -12.29
CA TYR A 179 -14.54 -5.29 -12.20
C TYR A 179 -13.19 -5.90 -12.63
N LEU A 180 -12.90 -7.12 -12.19
CA LEU A 180 -11.68 -7.85 -12.55
C LEU A 180 -11.61 -8.12 -14.07
N ALA A 181 -12.76 -8.30 -14.74
CA ALA A 181 -12.82 -8.46 -16.19
C ALA A 181 -12.61 -7.14 -16.95
N ALA A 182 -13.03 -6.00 -16.39
CA ALA A 182 -12.87 -4.67 -16.98
C ALA A 182 -11.53 -4.00 -16.64
N ASN A 183 -10.94 -4.37 -15.52
CA ASN A 183 -9.69 -3.83 -14.99
C ASN A 183 -8.85 -5.01 -14.47
N PRO A 184 -8.11 -5.67 -15.36
CA PRO A 184 -7.23 -6.74 -14.95
C PRO A 184 -6.27 -6.21 -13.89
N ALA A 185 -6.25 -6.87 -12.75
CA ALA A 185 -5.51 -6.43 -11.58
C ALA A 185 -4.03 -6.23 -11.92
N PRO A 186 -3.39 -5.21 -11.35
CA PRO A 186 -1.96 -5.05 -11.48
C PRO A 186 -1.27 -6.32 -10.97
N THR A 187 -0.29 -6.76 -11.70
CA THR A 187 0.38 -8.03 -11.46
C THR A 187 1.12 -8.06 -10.12
N LEU A 188 1.82 -6.98 -9.80
CA LEU A 188 2.47 -6.76 -8.50
C LEU A 188 2.29 -5.28 -8.13
N VAL A 189 1.71 -5.00 -6.96
CA VAL A 189 1.22 -3.64 -6.64
C VAL A 189 2.21 -2.83 -5.83
N ASN A 190 2.94 -3.46 -4.91
CA ASN A 190 3.93 -2.86 -4.04
C ASN A 190 5.14 -3.79 -3.97
N LEU A 191 6.30 -3.20 -4.04
CA LEU A 191 7.58 -3.90 -4.01
C LEU A 191 8.42 -3.29 -2.91
N SER A 192 8.93 -4.12 -2.00
CA SER A 192 9.85 -3.67 -0.96
C SER A 192 11.01 -4.65 -0.83
N THR A 193 12.22 -4.15 -0.65
CA THR A 193 13.36 -5.01 -0.37
C THR A 193 14.21 -4.44 0.76
N ARG A 194 14.36 -5.23 1.80
CA ARG A 194 15.27 -4.98 2.93
C ARG A 194 16.54 -5.78 2.74
N ALA A 195 17.69 -5.13 2.86
CA ALA A 195 18.99 -5.79 2.90
C ALA A 195 20.03 -4.90 3.61
N PHE A 196 21.19 -5.46 3.89
CA PHE A 196 22.33 -4.69 4.34
C PHE A 196 22.88 -3.83 3.20
N VAL A 197 23.05 -2.53 3.46
CA VAL A 197 23.60 -1.52 2.56
C VAL A 197 25.05 -1.25 2.99
N GLY A 198 25.98 -1.60 2.11
CA GLY A 198 27.39 -1.32 2.28
C GLY A 198 27.84 -0.14 1.42
N THR A 199 29.16 0.04 1.32
CA THR A 199 29.76 1.10 0.51
C THR A 199 30.18 0.61 -0.88
N GLY A 200 30.37 1.54 -1.82
CA GLY A 200 30.86 1.26 -3.17
C GLY A 200 29.89 0.40 -3.97
N ALA A 201 30.29 -0.78 -4.39
CA ALA A 201 29.45 -1.71 -5.15
C ALA A 201 28.47 -2.53 -4.29
N ASN A 202 28.58 -2.46 -2.96
CA ASN A 202 27.77 -3.21 -2.00
C ASN A 202 26.51 -2.44 -1.54
N VAL A 203 26.02 -1.55 -2.36
CA VAL A 203 24.76 -0.83 -2.16
C VAL A 203 23.56 -1.75 -2.44
N LEU A 204 22.37 -1.39 -1.92
CA LEU A 204 21.14 -2.08 -2.28
C LEU A 204 20.58 -1.49 -3.58
N ILE A 205 20.27 -2.35 -4.54
CA ILE A 205 19.76 -1.97 -5.85
C ILE A 205 18.41 -2.67 -6.06
N GLY A 206 17.35 -1.88 -6.25
CA GLY A 206 16.04 -2.36 -6.65
C GLY A 206 15.80 -2.08 -8.14
N GLY A 207 15.52 -3.11 -8.91
CA GLY A 207 15.12 -2.99 -10.33
C GLY A 207 13.63 -3.24 -10.49
N PHE A 208 12.99 -2.49 -11.39
CA PHE A 208 11.59 -2.68 -11.76
C PHE A 208 11.35 -2.32 -13.23
N ILE A 209 10.22 -2.76 -13.77
CA ILE A 209 9.84 -2.49 -15.16
C ILE A 209 8.48 -1.78 -15.15
N VAL A 210 8.39 -0.64 -15.84
CA VAL A 210 7.10 -0.04 -16.19
C VAL A 210 6.60 -0.72 -17.47
N GLN A 211 5.50 -1.43 -17.32
CA GLN A 211 4.85 -2.21 -18.37
C GLN A 211 3.67 -1.44 -18.98
N GLY A 212 3.19 -1.91 -20.14
CA GLY A 212 2.09 -1.30 -20.87
C GLY A 212 2.55 -0.26 -21.89
N SER A 213 1.61 0.49 -22.44
CA SER A 213 1.86 1.53 -23.46
C SER A 213 1.79 2.96 -22.90
N GLN A 214 1.42 3.10 -21.64
CA GLN A 214 1.25 4.38 -20.95
C GLN A 214 2.26 4.52 -19.81
N PRO A 215 2.59 5.75 -19.39
CA PRO A 215 3.44 5.97 -18.21
C PRO A 215 2.82 5.43 -16.93
N ALA A 216 3.64 5.10 -15.93
CA ALA A 216 3.24 4.83 -14.55
C ALA A 216 3.72 5.95 -13.62
N THR A 217 2.88 6.37 -12.67
CA THR A 217 3.28 7.28 -11.61
C THR A 217 3.59 6.49 -10.36
N VAL A 218 4.79 6.69 -9.82
CA VAL A 218 5.32 5.92 -8.69
C VAL A 218 5.82 6.82 -7.57
N ILE A 219 5.77 6.31 -6.34
CA ILE A 219 6.56 6.79 -5.20
C ILE A 219 7.61 5.73 -4.89
N LEU A 220 8.85 6.16 -4.80
CA LEU A 220 10.00 5.36 -4.38
C LEU A 220 10.43 5.86 -3.01
N ARG A 221 10.71 4.96 -2.06
CA ARG A 221 11.23 5.34 -0.75
C ARG A 221 12.52 4.59 -0.43
N GLY A 222 13.43 5.29 0.26
CA GLY A 222 14.59 4.70 0.89
C GLY A 222 14.48 4.85 2.40
N ILE A 223 14.19 3.77 3.07
CA ILE A 223 13.93 3.73 4.51
C ILE A 223 15.15 3.16 5.23
N GLY A 224 15.50 3.76 6.35
CA GLY A 224 16.65 3.33 7.15
C GLY A 224 16.46 3.66 8.62
N HIS A 225 16.57 4.93 8.99
CA HIS A 225 16.58 5.39 10.38
C HIS A 225 15.37 4.85 11.20
N SER A 226 14.17 4.90 10.62
CA SER A 226 12.95 4.45 11.29
C SER A 226 12.90 2.93 11.56
N LEU A 227 13.72 2.12 10.89
CA LEU A 227 13.81 0.68 11.12
C LEU A 227 14.30 0.33 12.54
N ALA A 228 14.98 1.28 13.23
CA ALA A 228 15.34 1.11 14.63
C ALA A 228 14.11 0.84 15.52
N THR A 229 12.99 1.49 15.24
CA THR A 229 11.74 1.30 15.99
C THR A 229 11.09 -0.06 15.73
N GLN A 230 11.50 -0.73 14.67
CA GLN A 230 11.07 -2.09 14.29
C GLN A 230 12.04 -3.18 14.77
N GLY A 231 13.03 -2.82 15.58
CA GLY A 231 13.98 -3.75 16.17
C GLY A 231 15.19 -4.07 15.33
N ILE A 232 15.42 -3.38 14.22
CA ILE A 232 16.64 -3.52 13.42
C ILE A 232 17.82 -2.91 14.17
N ALA A 233 18.80 -3.74 14.51
CA ALA A 233 19.92 -3.34 15.38
C ALA A 233 20.87 -2.34 14.74
N ARG A 234 21.04 -2.39 13.42
CA ARG A 234 21.94 -1.51 12.65
C ARG A 234 21.20 -0.92 11.45
N PRO A 235 20.23 -0.01 11.66
CA PRO A 235 19.55 0.65 10.57
C PRO A 235 20.48 1.59 9.83
N LEU A 236 20.28 1.80 8.54
CA LEU A 236 20.95 2.83 7.77
C LEU A 236 20.51 4.21 8.30
N THR A 237 21.45 5.01 8.83
CA THR A 237 21.12 6.23 9.58
C THR A 237 20.66 7.38 8.70
N ASP A 238 21.17 7.46 7.48
CA ASP A 238 20.91 8.53 6.53
C ASP A 238 20.81 7.97 5.10
N PRO A 239 19.63 7.43 4.70
CA PRO A 239 19.44 6.75 3.42
C PRO A 239 19.23 7.75 2.27
N MET A 240 19.97 7.59 1.19
CA MET A 240 19.80 8.31 -0.08
C MET A 240 19.40 7.36 -1.18
N ILE A 241 18.42 7.74 -2.01
CA ILE A 241 18.05 7.00 -3.22
C ILE A 241 18.35 7.76 -4.49
N GLU A 242 18.75 6.99 -5.52
CA GLU A 242 18.95 7.47 -6.89
C GLU A 242 18.08 6.64 -7.84
N LEU A 243 17.24 7.29 -8.62
CA LEU A 243 16.47 6.67 -9.70
C LEU A 243 17.22 6.79 -11.02
N ARG A 244 17.42 5.67 -11.70
CA ARG A 244 18.14 5.60 -12.99
C ARG A 244 17.33 4.84 -14.05
N ASN A 245 17.49 5.21 -15.32
CA ASN A 245 16.89 4.48 -16.44
C ASN A 245 17.78 3.31 -16.90
N ALA A 246 17.33 2.56 -17.90
CA ALA A 246 18.05 1.42 -18.48
C ALA A 246 19.43 1.76 -19.03
N SER A 247 19.70 3.02 -19.41
CA SER A 247 21.00 3.51 -19.86
C SER A 247 21.86 4.03 -18.72
N ASN A 248 21.49 3.75 -17.45
CA ASN A 248 22.15 4.21 -16.23
C ASN A 248 22.20 5.75 -16.08
N VAL A 249 21.32 6.49 -16.75
CA VAL A 249 21.20 7.95 -16.60
C VAL A 249 20.42 8.24 -15.32
N LEU A 250 20.95 9.12 -14.47
CA LEU A 250 20.26 9.60 -13.27
C LEU A 250 19.05 10.45 -13.68
N LEU A 251 17.87 10.07 -13.21
CA LEU A 251 16.60 10.76 -13.45
C LEU A 251 16.19 11.63 -12.26
N ALA A 252 16.41 11.15 -11.05
CA ALA A 252 16.10 11.84 -9.80
C ALA A 252 16.94 11.27 -8.65
N SER A 253 17.13 12.06 -7.60
CA SER A 253 17.74 11.63 -6.34
C SER A 253 17.09 12.35 -5.16
N SER A 254 17.12 11.73 -4.01
CA SER A 254 16.65 12.28 -2.73
C SER A 254 17.48 11.68 -1.60
N ASP A 255 17.88 12.51 -0.65
CA ASP A 255 18.39 12.11 0.66
C ASP A 255 17.35 12.44 1.75
N ASP A 256 16.98 13.67 1.94
CA ASP A 256 15.93 14.10 2.85
C ASP A 256 14.61 14.33 2.06
N TRP A 257 13.61 13.49 2.27
CA TRP A 257 12.35 13.57 1.51
C TRP A 257 11.63 14.90 1.68
N ILE A 258 11.75 15.50 2.89
CA ILE A 258 11.04 16.74 3.25
C ILE A 258 11.52 17.95 2.45
N ASP A 259 12.78 17.94 2.00
CA ASP A 259 13.39 19.02 1.22
C ASP A 259 13.08 18.92 -0.28
N GLY A 260 12.46 17.83 -0.70
CA GLY A 260 12.09 17.57 -2.10
C GLY A 260 10.91 18.43 -2.56
N ALA A 261 10.95 18.88 -3.82
CA ALA A 261 9.87 19.68 -4.43
C ALA A 261 8.48 18.98 -4.43
N ASN A 262 8.45 17.67 -4.25
CA ASN A 262 7.23 16.85 -4.23
C ASN A 262 6.85 16.35 -2.82
N SER A 263 7.46 16.89 -1.75
CA SER A 263 7.20 16.45 -0.38
C SER A 263 5.73 16.54 0.01
N GLU A 264 5.05 17.64 -0.30
CA GLU A 264 3.61 17.80 -0.06
C GLU A 264 2.78 16.78 -0.86
N THR A 265 3.17 16.47 -2.10
CA THR A 265 2.50 15.46 -2.91
C THR A 265 2.68 14.07 -2.30
N ILE A 266 3.89 13.70 -1.89
CA ILE A 266 4.17 12.43 -1.24
C ILE A 266 3.36 12.28 0.05
N ALA A 267 3.32 13.32 0.89
CA ALA A 267 2.53 13.38 2.10
C ALA A 267 1.02 13.25 1.83
N SER A 268 0.52 13.82 0.74
CA SER A 268 -0.90 13.72 0.35
C SER A 268 -1.34 12.29 0.00
N TYR A 269 -0.39 11.41 -0.36
CA TYR A 269 -0.63 9.98 -0.57
C TYR A 269 -0.49 9.16 0.72
N GLY A 270 -0.12 9.78 1.86
CA GLY A 270 0.16 9.06 3.11
C GLY A 270 1.36 8.11 3.00
N LEU A 271 2.27 8.36 2.06
CA LEU A 271 3.45 7.55 1.79
C LEU A 271 4.74 8.27 2.18
N ASP A 272 4.64 9.35 2.94
CA ASP A 272 5.79 10.06 3.48
C ASP A 272 6.56 9.17 4.47
N PRO A 273 7.90 9.14 4.38
CA PRO A 273 8.72 8.48 5.39
C PRO A 273 8.51 9.09 6.77
N SER A 274 8.51 8.24 7.80
CA SER A 274 8.27 8.69 9.19
C SER A 274 9.41 9.50 9.81
N ASN A 275 10.57 9.49 9.18
CA ASN A 275 11.74 10.26 9.58
C ASN A 275 12.17 11.22 8.45
N SER A 276 12.48 12.48 8.79
CA SER A 276 12.84 13.51 7.80
C SER A 276 14.11 13.20 7.01
N ARG A 277 15.04 12.40 7.60
CA ARG A 277 16.29 11.97 6.95
C ARG A 277 16.12 10.79 6.01
N GLU A 278 14.92 10.25 5.89
CA GLU A 278 14.66 9.20 4.93
C GLU A 278 14.35 9.80 3.56
N SER A 279 14.53 9.03 2.51
CA SER A 279 14.45 9.54 1.15
C SER A 279 13.18 9.13 0.45
N ALA A 280 12.61 10.01 -0.38
CA ALA A 280 11.49 9.68 -1.24
C ALA A 280 11.50 10.44 -2.57
N ILE A 281 11.08 9.78 -3.64
CA ILE A 281 10.95 10.33 -4.99
C ILE A 281 9.54 10.07 -5.51
N PHE A 282 8.86 11.12 -5.96
CA PHE A 282 7.61 11.03 -6.72
C PHE A 282 7.93 11.25 -8.21
N GLN A 283 7.59 10.30 -9.08
CA GLN A 283 7.96 10.38 -10.48
C GLN A 283 6.96 9.68 -11.40
N THR A 284 6.68 10.29 -12.57
CA THR A 284 5.97 9.64 -13.68
C THR A 284 6.98 9.11 -14.68
N LEU A 285 6.91 7.81 -15.00
CA LEU A 285 7.90 7.07 -15.79
C LEU A 285 7.25 6.45 -17.02
N SER A 286 7.87 6.63 -18.18
CA SER A 286 7.46 5.94 -19.41
C SER A 286 7.70 4.43 -19.33
N PRO A 287 7.04 3.59 -20.17
CA PRO A 287 7.36 2.17 -20.25
C PRO A 287 8.86 1.93 -20.45
N GLY A 288 9.43 1.02 -19.66
CA GLY A 288 10.87 0.73 -19.67
C GLY A 288 11.40 0.17 -18.36
N SER A 289 12.69 -0.13 -18.32
CA SER A 289 13.37 -0.66 -17.13
C SER A 289 14.03 0.46 -16.33
N TYR A 290 13.92 0.37 -15.02
CA TYR A 290 14.43 1.36 -14.08
C TYR A 290 15.15 0.69 -12.92
N THR A 291 16.04 1.46 -12.29
CA THR A 291 16.83 1.02 -11.15
C THR A 291 16.80 2.09 -10.06
N VAL A 292 16.53 1.68 -8.84
CA VAL A 292 16.69 2.50 -7.63
C VAL A 292 17.91 2.01 -6.88
N VAL A 293 18.85 2.90 -6.61
CA VAL A 293 20.05 2.62 -5.82
C VAL A 293 19.88 3.25 -4.45
N LEU A 294 19.88 2.43 -3.39
CA LEU A 294 19.89 2.89 -2.00
C LEU A 294 21.31 2.79 -1.43
N ARG A 295 21.80 3.89 -0.92
CA ARG A 295 23.08 4.00 -0.22
C ARG A 295 22.99 4.98 0.95
N ALA A 296 23.99 5.01 1.82
CA ALA A 296 24.11 6.08 2.79
C ALA A 296 24.40 7.42 2.11
N PHE A 297 23.83 8.48 2.61
CA PHE A 297 24.30 9.84 2.36
C PHE A 297 25.54 10.11 3.23
N ASP A 298 26.59 10.63 2.62
CA ASP A 298 27.83 10.96 3.34
C ASP A 298 27.74 12.39 3.90
N ASN A 299 27.22 12.49 5.10
CA ASN A 299 27.13 13.75 5.85
C ASN A 299 28.39 14.05 6.67
N GLY A 300 29.43 13.21 6.57
CA GLY A 300 30.71 13.37 7.25
C GLY A 300 30.78 12.75 8.66
N ASP A 301 29.73 12.04 9.11
CA ASP A 301 29.73 11.36 10.42
C ASP A 301 30.42 9.99 10.39
N GLY A 302 30.69 9.47 9.19
CA GLY A 302 31.42 8.21 8.97
C GLY A 302 30.53 6.95 9.05
N ASP A 303 29.24 7.07 9.29
CA ASP A 303 28.30 5.94 9.36
C ASP A 303 27.64 5.70 7.99
N LEU A 304 28.37 5.00 7.12
CA LEU A 304 28.01 4.78 5.72
C LEU A 304 27.41 3.39 5.44
N THR A 305 27.03 2.64 6.47
CA THR A 305 26.55 1.26 6.31
C THR A 305 25.42 0.94 7.29
N GLY A 306 24.49 0.06 6.88
CA GLY A 306 23.40 -0.37 7.75
C GLY A 306 22.32 -1.09 6.97
N THR A 307 21.31 -1.58 7.66
CA THR A 307 20.15 -2.20 7.02
C THR A 307 19.18 -1.13 6.54
N GLY A 308 18.82 -1.20 5.26
CA GLY A 308 17.87 -0.28 4.62
C GLY A 308 16.82 -1.01 3.82
N VAL A 309 15.76 -0.29 3.45
CA VAL A 309 14.67 -0.77 2.62
C VAL A 309 14.50 0.15 1.42
N VAL A 310 14.42 -0.43 0.23
CA VAL A 310 13.89 0.23 -0.96
C VAL A 310 12.43 -0.18 -1.11
N GLU A 311 11.56 0.78 -1.31
CA GLU A 311 10.15 0.54 -1.59
C GLU A 311 9.70 1.24 -2.86
N LEU A 312 8.83 0.57 -3.60
CA LEU A 312 8.17 1.08 -4.80
C LEU A 312 6.65 0.98 -4.60
N TYR A 313 5.96 2.08 -4.76
CA TYR A 313 4.51 2.17 -4.80
C TYR A 313 4.06 2.64 -6.17
N ASP A 314 3.31 1.81 -6.89
CA ASP A 314 2.62 2.21 -8.11
C ASP A 314 1.29 2.88 -7.73
N LEU A 315 1.13 4.15 -8.06
CA LEU A 315 -0.04 4.94 -7.68
C LEU A 315 -1.26 4.71 -8.60
N HIS A 316 -1.10 3.91 -9.65
CA HIS A 316 -2.16 3.56 -10.61
C HIS A 316 -2.93 4.76 -11.21
N THR A 317 -2.28 5.93 -11.28
CA THR A 317 -2.88 7.17 -11.78
C THR A 317 -2.96 7.24 -13.30
N THR A 318 -2.25 6.31 -13.97
CA THR A 318 -2.14 6.22 -15.43
C THR A 318 -2.29 4.76 -15.89
N GLY A 319 -2.33 4.50 -17.19
CA GLY A 319 -2.53 3.14 -17.73
C GLY A 319 -1.31 2.22 -17.67
N GLY A 320 -0.11 2.76 -17.34
CA GLY A 320 1.10 1.97 -17.12
C GLY A 320 1.11 1.33 -15.73
N ARG A 321 1.91 0.27 -15.58
CA ARG A 321 2.07 -0.47 -14.32
C ARG A 321 3.53 -0.74 -14.03
N ALA A 322 3.95 -0.52 -12.79
CA ALA A 322 5.23 -0.98 -12.31
C ALA A 322 5.13 -2.44 -11.90
N GLY A 323 5.99 -3.29 -12.47
CA GLY A 323 5.99 -4.73 -12.21
C GLY A 323 7.40 -5.28 -12.15
N ASN A 324 7.51 -6.54 -11.78
CA ASN A 324 8.73 -7.28 -11.49
C ASN A 324 9.56 -6.68 -10.35
N ILE A 325 10.09 -7.56 -9.52
CA ILE A 325 11.12 -7.22 -8.55
C ILE A 325 12.41 -7.83 -9.03
N SER A 326 13.47 -7.07 -8.97
CA SER A 326 14.82 -7.56 -9.13
C SER A 326 15.70 -6.79 -8.16
N SER A 327 16.03 -7.36 -7.00
CA SER A 327 16.78 -6.65 -5.96
C SER A 327 18.10 -7.33 -5.67
N ARG A 328 19.19 -6.58 -5.83
CA ARG A 328 20.56 -7.00 -5.57
C ARG A 328 21.12 -6.27 -4.36
N GLY A 329 21.68 -7.02 -3.43
CA GLY A 329 22.31 -6.46 -2.24
C GLY A 329 23.25 -7.44 -1.57
N GLN A 330 23.89 -6.96 -0.52
CA GLN A 330 24.77 -7.77 0.31
C GLN A 330 23.93 -8.60 1.28
N ILE A 331 24.17 -9.89 1.30
CA ILE A 331 23.53 -10.87 2.19
C ILE A 331 24.55 -11.28 3.24
N LEU A 332 24.23 -11.00 4.48
CA LEU A 332 24.98 -11.38 5.66
C LEU A 332 24.24 -12.47 6.44
N THR A 333 24.51 -12.61 7.72
CA THR A 333 23.88 -13.58 8.62
C THR A 333 22.92 -12.89 9.59
N GLY A 334 22.10 -13.67 10.31
CA GLY A 334 21.13 -13.17 11.30
C GLY A 334 20.03 -12.33 10.63
N ASP A 335 19.86 -11.08 11.07
CA ASP A 335 18.84 -10.18 10.55
C ASP A 335 19.26 -9.41 9.29
N ASP A 336 20.56 -9.43 8.92
CA ASP A 336 21.12 -8.76 7.76
C ASP A 336 21.03 -9.61 6.48
N ILE A 337 19.99 -10.42 6.37
CA ILE A 337 19.61 -11.19 5.17
C ILE A 337 18.77 -10.33 4.23
N MET A 338 18.55 -10.81 3.00
CA MET A 338 17.67 -10.10 2.08
C MET A 338 16.23 -10.58 2.22
N VAL A 339 15.32 -9.63 2.34
CA VAL A 339 13.88 -9.85 2.48
C VAL A 339 13.15 -9.00 1.45
N ALA A 340 12.54 -9.64 0.46
CA ALA A 340 11.77 -8.99 -0.59
C ALA A 340 10.28 -9.23 -0.38
N GLY A 341 9.54 -8.16 -0.09
CA GLY A 341 8.09 -8.16 0.06
C GLY A 341 7.39 -7.76 -1.24
N PHE A 342 6.27 -8.37 -1.53
CA PHE A 342 5.41 -7.98 -2.63
C PHE A 342 3.94 -8.28 -2.35
N ILE A 343 3.07 -7.51 -3.00
CA ILE A 343 1.63 -7.71 -2.95
C ILE A 343 1.18 -8.31 -4.27
N SER A 344 0.58 -9.51 -4.20
CA SER A 344 -0.16 -10.08 -5.32
C SER A 344 -1.56 -9.49 -5.31
N GLY A 345 -1.85 -8.57 -6.22
CA GLY A 345 -3.17 -7.96 -6.36
C GLY A 345 -4.16 -8.86 -7.11
N GLY A 346 -5.46 -8.62 -6.89
CA GLY A 346 -6.56 -9.30 -7.56
C GLY A 346 -6.95 -10.66 -6.96
N GLY A 347 -8.23 -11.01 -7.14
CA GLY A 347 -8.82 -12.27 -6.65
C GLY A 347 -8.52 -13.51 -7.50
N VAL A 348 -7.62 -13.41 -8.48
CA VAL A 348 -7.21 -14.53 -9.35
C VAL A 348 -5.86 -15.07 -8.92
N SER A 349 -5.72 -16.39 -9.00
CA SER A 349 -4.44 -17.04 -8.75
C SER A 349 -3.41 -16.62 -9.80
N LYS A 350 -2.18 -16.36 -9.36
CA LYS A 350 -1.04 -15.99 -10.20
C LYS A 350 0.02 -17.07 -10.19
N GLU A 351 0.56 -17.32 -11.36
CA GLU A 351 1.70 -18.22 -11.53
C GLU A 351 2.98 -17.39 -11.49
N LEU A 352 3.84 -17.65 -10.53
CA LEU A 352 5.08 -16.91 -10.31
C LEU A 352 6.30 -17.79 -10.43
N VAL A 353 7.41 -17.20 -10.86
CA VAL A 353 8.75 -17.69 -10.61
C VAL A 353 9.49 -16.72 -9.71
N VAL A 354 9.97 -17.20 -8.56
CA VAL A 354 10.84 -16.47 -7.64
C VAL A 354 12.22 -17.07 -7.69
N ARG A 355 13.25 -16.24 -7.88
CA ARG A 355 14.63 -16.71 -8.01
C ARG A 355 15.53 -16.12 -6.92
N GLY A 356 16.47 -16.93 -6.45
CA GLY A 356 17.58 -16.52 -5.59
C GLY A 356 18.89 -16.78 -6.32
N ILE A 357 19.52 -15.73 -6.82
CA ILE A 357 20.70 -15.79 -7.70
C ILE A 357 21.94 -15.39 -6.91
N GLY A 358 23.02 -16.10 -7.12
CA GLY A 358 24.30 -15.88 -6.48
C GLY A 358 25.48 -16.14 -7.40
N PRO A 359 25.91 -17.40 -7.61
CA PRO A 359 27.14 -17.75 -8.34
C PRO A 359 27.20 -17.13 -9.75
N SER A 360 26.10 -17.13 -10.49
CA SER A 360 26.06 -16.61 -11.86
C SER A 360 26.26 -15.08 -11.94
N LEU A 361 26.15 -14.34 -10.83
CA LEU A 361 26.47 -12.90 -10.77
C LEU A 361 27.94 -12.61 -11.03
N GLN A 362 28.84 -13.59 -10.81
CA GLN A 362 30.26 -13.43 -11.11
C GLN A 362 30.48 -13.09 -12.60
N ALA A 363 29.69 -13.68 -13.50
CA ALA A 363 29.77 -13.42 -14.92
C ALA A 363 29.38 -11.99 -15.31
N THR A 364 28.66 -11.27 -14.43
CA THR A 364 28.28 -9.87 -14.60
C THR A 364 29.22 -8.88 -13.90
N GLY A 365 30.35 -9.38 -13.37
CA GLY A 365 31.37 -8.54 -12.71
C GLY A 365 31.11 -8.28 -11.24
N VAL A 366 30.16 -8.96 -10.60
CA VAL A 366 29.92 -8.86 -9.16
C VAL A 366 31.07 -9.54 -8.42
N ALA A 367 31.77 -8.79 -7.58
CA ALA A 367 32.75 -9.34 -6.66
C ALA A 367 32.05 -10.02 -5.49
N ASN A 368 32.56 -11.16 -5.03
CA ASN A 368 32.01 -11.92 -3.89
C ASN A 368 30.52 -12.24 -4.02
N PRO A 369 30.06 -12.91 -5.12
CA PRO A 369 28.68 -13.36 -5.21
C PRO A 369 28.38 -14.38 -4.11
N LEU A 370 27.11 -14.44 -3.69
CA LEU A 370 26.65 -15.44 -2.72
C LEU A 370 26.87 -16.85 -3.27
N PRO A 371 27.64 -17.71 -2.61
CA PRO A 371 28.10 -18.96 -3.24
C PRO A 371 27.02 -20.04 -3.38
N ASN A 372 26.04 -20.03 -2.49
CA ASN A 372 24.89 -20.95 -2.52
C ASN A 372 23.67 -20.29 -1.87
N PRO A 373 22.77 -19.67 -2.67
CA PRO A 373 21.57 -19.01 -2.16
C PRO A 373 20.48 -20.00 -1.80
N THR A 374 19.84 -19.81 -0.65
CA THR A 374 18.59 -20.49 -0.25
C THR A 374 17.44 -19.52 -0.25
N LEU A 375 16.27 -19.94 -0.72
CA LEU A 375 15.10 -19.11 -0.92
C LEU A 375 13.88 -19.70 -0.19
N GLU A 376 13.21 -18.86 0.61
CA GLU A 376 11.92 -19.18 1.22
C GLU A 376 10.87 -18.18 0.72
N LEU A 377 9.69 -18.67 0.37
CA LEU A 377 8.50 -17.85 0.12
C LEU A 377 7.52 -18.05 1.27
N ARG A 378 7.07 -16.95 1.89
CA ARG A 378 6.15 -16.93 3.02
C ARG A 378 4.93 -16.09 2.72
N ASP A 379 3.78 -16.45 3.32
CA ASP A 379 2.54 -15.68 3.27
C ASP A 379 2.51 -14.54 4.32
N ALA A 380 1.41 -13.77 4.34
CA ALA A 380 1.20 -12.66 5.26
C ALA A 380 1.23 -13.06 6.75
N SER A 381 0.93 -14.32 7.07
CA SER A 381 0.97 -14.87 8.43
C SER A 381 2.37 -15.41 8.79
N GLY A 382 3.34 -15.30 7.88
CA GLY A 382 4.69 -15.86 8.05
C GLY A 382 4.77 -17.37 7.83
N ASN A 383 3.71 -18.04 7.37
CA ASN A 383 3.75 -19.47 7.06
C ASN A 383 4.61 -19.71 5.83
N LEU A 384 5.37 -20.79 5.85
CA LEU A 384 6.16 -21.22 4.71
C LEU A 384 5.21 -21.74 3.60
N VAL A 385 5.21 -21.04 2.47
CA VAL A 385 4.49 -21.45 1.25
C VAL A 385 5.34 -22.46 0.47
N ARG A 386 6.61 -22.12 0.26
CA ARG A 386 7.58 -22.95 -0.45
C ARG A 386 9.01 -22.54 -0.11
N GLN A 387 9.95 -23.48 -0.27
CA GLN A 387 11.39 -23.19 -0.16
C GLN A 387 12.16 -23.98 -1.22
N ASN A 388 13.31 -23.46 -1.60
CA ASN A 388 14.24 -24.13 -2.50
C ASN A 388 15.68 -23.69 -2.20
N ASP A 389 16.60 -24.62 -2.40
CA ASP A 389 18.05 -24.42 -2.30
C ASP A 389 18.67 -24.54 -3.71
N ASP A 390 18.66 -25.73 -4.29
CA ASP A 390 19.16 -26.03 -5.62
C ASP A 390 17.99 -26.22 -6.58
N TRP A 391 17.78 -25.32 -7.54
CA TRP A 391 16.58 -25.30 -8.38
C TRP A 391 16.32 -26.58 -9.17
N ARG A 392 17.39 -27.28 -9.58
CA ARG A 392 17.25 -28.54 -10.36
C ARG A 392 16.70 -29.71 -9.56
N THR A 393 16.83 -29.66 -8.25
CA THR A 393 16.33 -30.71 -7.36
C THR A 393 14.88 -30.50 -6.94
N ASP A 394 14.31 -29.33 -7.28
CA ASP A 394 12.91 -29.00 -6.96
C ASP A 394 11.94 -29.84 -7.81
N PRO A 395 10.83 -30.34 -7.24
CA PRO A 395 9.77 -31.01 -7.99
C PRO A 395 9.21 -30.20 -9.17
N GLU A 396 9.26 -28.86 -9.08
CA GLU A 396 8.81 -27.94 -10.12
C GLU A 396 9.93 -27.47 -11.07
N ALA A 397 11.12 -28.08 -11.02
CA ALA A 397 12.25 -27.70 -11.88
C ALA A 397 11.88 -27.69 -13.37
N ALA A 398 11.03 -28.61 -13.82
CA ALA A 398 10.55 -28.64 -15.19
C ALA A 398 9.66 -27.42 -15.54
N ALA A 399 8.88 -26.88 -14.59
CA ALA A 399 8.10 -25.67 -14.80
C ALA A 399 9.00 -24.43 -14.83
N VAL A 400 9.98 -24.34 -13.94
CA VAL A 400 11.03 -23.30 -13.96
C VAL A 400 11.77 -23.32 -15.30
N GLN A 401 12.11 -24.49 -15.83
CA GLN A 401 12.78 -24.62 -17.13
C GLN A 401 11.88 -24.14 -18.28
N ARG A 402 10.58 -24.51 -18.28
CA ARG A 402 9.63 -24.12 -19.33
C ARG A 402 9.33 -22.63 -19.33
N SER A 403 9.40 -21.96 -18.18
CA SER A 403 9.20 -20.50 -18.09
C SER A 403 10.29 -19.68 -18.79
N GLY A 404 11.43 -20.32 -19.10
CA GLY A 404 12.61 -19.62 -19.64
C GLY A 404 13.41 -18.83 -18.58
N LEU A 405 13.02 -18.92 -17.31
CA LEU A 405 13.62 -18.20 -16.19
C LEU A 405 14.54 -19.08 -15.33
N ALA A 406 14.92 -20.25 -15.82
CA ALA A 406 15.80 -21.14 -15.08
C ALA A 406 17.12 -20.43 -14.72
N PRO A 407 17.59 -20.53 -13.46
CA PRO A 407 18.90 -20.04 -13.08
C PRO A 407 20.01 -20.68 -13.91
N LYS A 408 21.15 -19.97 -14.03
CA LYS A 408 22.28 -20.43 -14.85
C LYS A 408 23.21 -21.36 -14.12
N ASP A 409 23.24 -21.29 -12.82
CA ASP A 409 24.05 -22.16 -11.95
C ASP A 409 23.12 -23.13 -11.19
N ASP A 410 23.56 -24.36 -10.98
CA ASP A 410 22.77 -25.40 -10.36
C ASP A 410 22.58 -25.21 -8.84
N LEU A 411 23.49 -24.45 -8.20
CA LEU A 411 23.42 -24.07 -6.80
C LEU A 411 22.48 -22.85 -6.55
N GLU A 412 21.90 -22.25 -7.58
CA GLU A 412 20.96 -21.16 -7.43
C GLU A 412 19.55 -21.68 -7.13
N ALA A 413 18.78 -20.89 -6.38
CA ALA A 413 17.44 -21.25 -5.97
C ALA A 413 16.39 -20.73 -6.95
N ALA A 414 15.34 -21.51 -7.21
CA ALA A 414 14.15 -21.03 -7.90
C ALA A 414 12.89 -21.75 -7.41
N ILE A 415 11.84 -21.00 -7.20
CA ILE A 415 10.52 -21.46 -6.79
C ILE A 415 9.53 -21.16 -7.90
N HIS A 416 8.86 -22.17 -8.45
CA HIS A 416 7.68 -22.04 -9.27
C HIS A 416 6.45 -22.29 -8.40
N VAL A 417 5.46 -21.39 -8.41
CA VAL A 417 4.31 -21.47 -7.51
C VAL A 417 3.10 -20.75 -8.07
N THR A 418 1.92 -21.28 -7.78
CA THR A 418 0.65 -20.57 -7.98
C THR A 418 0.18 -20.04 -6.63
N ILE A 419 -0.03 -18.70 -6.54
CA ILE A 419 -0.45 -18.01 -5.32
C ILE A 419 -1.77 -17.28 -5.55
N GLY A 420 -2.53 -17.04 -4.47
CA GLY A 420 -3.69 -16.16 -4.47
C GLY A 420 -3.31 -14.68 -4.30
N GLY A 421 -4.32 -13.82 -4.23
CA GLY A 421 -4.13 -12.43 -3.80
C GLY A 421 -3.66 -12.37 -2.35
N GLY A 422 -2.75 -11.43 -2.03
CA GLY A 422 -2.24 -11.25 -0.67
C GLY A 422 -0.81 -10.75 -0.61
N LEU A 423 -0.31 -10.62 0.62
CA LEU A 423 1.06 -10.21 0.92
C LEU A 423 1.97 -11.46 0.95
N TYR A 424 3.12 -11.34 0.31
CA TYR A 424 4.13 -12.41 0.29
C TYR A 424 5.51 -11.85 0.55
N THR A 425 6.37 -12.69 1.09
CA THR A 425 7.76 -12.35 1.41
C THR A 425 8.68 -13.45 0.89
N ALA A 426 9.62 -13.07 0.03
CA ALA A 426 10.73 -13.92 -0.40
C ALA A 426 11.96 -13.60 0.47
N ILE A 427 12.52 -14.59 1.12
CA ILE A 427 13.68 -14.48 2.00
C ILE A 427 14.85 -15.20 1.35
N LEU A 428 15.93 -14.46 1.08
CA LEU A 428 17.15 -14.98 0.48
C LEU A 428 18.29 -14.97 1.51
N ARG A 429 18.92 -16.13 1.68
CA ARG A 429 20.05 -16.37 2.58
C ARG A 429 21.15 -17.16 1.87
N GLY A 430 22.33 -17.20 2.45
CA GLY A 430 23.36 -18.16 2.06
C GLY A 430 23.21 -19.48 2.82
N ALA A 431 23.30 -20.59 2.12
CA ALA A 431 23.38 -21.92 2.74
C ALA A 431 24.56 -21.99 3.72
N ASN A 432 24.36 -22.61 4.88
CA ASN A 432 25.35 -22.75 5.94
C ASN A 432 25.97 -21.39 6.40
N ASP A 433 25.13 -20.36 6.48
CA ASP A 433 25.52 -19.00 6.88
C ASP A 433 26.61 -18.35 6.00
N THR A 434 26.72 -18.79 4.75
CA THR A 434 27.60 -18.14 3.78
C THR A 434 27.07 -16.74 3.44
N THR A 435 28.00 -15.83 3.12
CA THR A 435 27.71 -14.42 2.85
C THR A 435 28.21 -14.02 1.46
N GLY A 436 27.60 -12.99 0.89
CA GLY A 436 28.00 -12.48 -0.42
C GLY A 436 26.92 -11.58 -1.04
N VAL A 437 27.15 -11.16 -2.26
CA VAL A 437 26.14 -10.40 -3.03
C VAL A 437 25.18 -11.38 -3.69
N GLY A 438 23.88 -11.22 -3.38
CA GLY A 438 22.81 -12.01 -3.97
C GLY A 438 21.78 -11.16 -4.67
N LEU A 439 20.93 -11.79 -5.47
CA LEU A 439 19.84 -11.17 -6.21
C LEU A 439 18.57 -11.99 -5.98
N VAL A 440 17.50 -11.34 -5.53
CA VAL A 440 16.16 -11.91 -5.52
C VAL A 440 15.36 -11.33 -6.65
N GLU A 441 14.61 -12.16 -7.36
CA GLU A 441 13.74 -11.74 -8.46
C GLU A 441 12.37 -12.41 -8.35
N VAL A 442 11.32 -11.66 -8.67
CA VAL A 442 9.94 -12.16 -8.73
C VAL A 442 9.38 -11.85 -10.10
N TYR A 443 8.94 -12.88 -10.81
CA TYR A 443 8.35 -12.79 -12.13
C TYR A 443 6.91 -13.31 -12.09
N ASP A 444 5.98 -12.51 -12.56
CA ASP A 444 4.61 -12.93 -12.84
C ASP A 444 4.56 -13.52 -14.25
N LEU A 445 4.18 -14.80 -14.34
CA LEU A 445 4.03 -15.53 -15.61
C LEU A 445 2.61 -15.44 -16.17
N SER A 446 1.69 -14.83 -15.43
CA SER A 446 0.33 -14.66 -15.89
C SER A 446 0.32 -13.84 -17.19
N PRO A 447 -0.53 -14.18 -18.17
CA PRO A 447 -0.62 -13.39 -19.39
C PRO A 447 -0.87 -11.93 -19.06
N ALA A 448 -0.15 -11.03 -19.72
CA ALA A 448 -0.48 -9.62 -19.67
C ALA A 448 -1.93 -9.46 -20.14
N PRO A 449 -2.74 -8.68 -19.44
CA PRO A 449 -4.15 -8.45 -19.79
C PRO A 449 -4.31 -7.77 -21.14
#